data_a89b4f24e37eb8837140af87a64d1f81
#
_entry.id   a89b4f24e37eb8837140af87a64d1f81
#
_cell.length_a   1.000
_cell.length_b   1.000
_cell.length_c   1.000
_cell.angle_alpha   90.00
_cell.angle_beta   90.00
_cell.angle_gamma   90.00
#
_symmetry.space_group_name_H-M   'P 1'
#
loop_
_entity.id
_entity.type
_entity.pdbx_description
1 polymer ?
#
loop_
_entity_poly.entity_id
_entity_poly.type
_entity_poly.pdbx_seq_one_letter_code
_entity_poly.pdbx_strand_id
1 'polypeptide(L)'
;MYPREQYLKEIISKKDNGRIKIITGLRRSGKSVLLFQLYREWLLGEGVKEDQIIALALDILENARYRNPLELDKYVRDHMVDPKKRYYIFIDEIQFVSEIQNPYVDNEDAKITFIDVILGFMHMDNADVYVTGSNSKMLSSDILTQFRDRGDEIRVYPLSFA
;
A
#
# COMPACT_ATOMS: atom_id res chain seq x y z
N MET A 1 -21.63 16.48 -2.06
CA MET A 1 -20.80 15.27 -2.17
C MET A 1 -19.84 15.18 -1.01
N TYR A 2 -19.80 14.04 -0.35
CA TYR A 2 -18.88 13.83 0.75
C TYR A 2 -17.47 13.62 0.22
N PRO A 3 -16.44 14.19 0.88
CA PRO A 3 -15.06 13.99 0.46
C PRO A 3 -14.67 12.51 0.31
N ARG A 4 -15.22 11.64 1.16
CA ARG A 4 -14.96 10.20 1.06
C ARG A 4 -15.39 9.62 -0.27
N GLU A 5 -16.51 10.05 -0.81
CA GLU A 5 -17.00 9.59 -2.11
C GLU A 5 -16.08 10.03 -3.24
N GLN A 6 -15.53 11.24 -3.15
CA GLN A 6 -14.57 11.73 -4.14
C GLN A 6 -13.30 10.93 -4.13
N TYR A 7 -12.75 10.64 -2.94
CA TYR A 7 -11.55 9.84 -2.80
C TYR A 7 -11.78 8.41 -3.29
N LEU A 8 -12.93 7.85 -2.98
CA LEU A 8 -13.28 6.52 -3.46
C LEU A 8 -13.34 6.47 -4.98
N LYS A 9 -13.98 7.45 -5.60
CA LYS A 9 -14.03 7.54 -7.06
C LYS A 9 -12.64 7.68 -7.66
N GLU A 10 -11.75 8.42 -7.00
CA GLU A 10 -10.39 8.59 -7.46
C GLU A 10 -9.62 7.29 -7.43
N ILE A 11 -9.75 6.50 -6.34
CA ILE A 11 -9.12 5.18 -6.27
C ILE A 11 -9.67 4.26 -7.34
N ILE A 12 -10.99 4.23 -7.50
CA ILE A 12 -11.65 3.38 -8.50
C ILE A 12 -11.14 3.71 -9.91
N SER A 13 -10.96 4.99 -10.20
CA SER A 13 -10.50 5.42 -11.52
C SER A 13 -9.07 4.95 -11.83
N LYS A 14 -8.30 4.63 -10.81
CA LYS A 14 -6.90 4.20 -10.94
C LYS A 14 -6.73 2.69 -10.81
N LYS A 15 -7.82 1.95 -10.57
CA LYS A 15 -7.79 0.51 -10.41
C LYS A 15 -7.16 -0.16 -11.63
N ASP A 16 -6.26 -1.09 -11.38
CA ASP A 16 -5.61 -1.91 -12.40
C ASP A 16 -4.86 -1.12 -13.48
N ASN A 17 -4.37 0.08 -13.13
CA ASN A 17 -3.65 0.91 -14.10
C ASN A 17 -2.14 0.60 -14.18
N GLY A 18 -1.68 -0.42 -13.48
CA GLY A 18 -0.27 -0.82 -13.49
C GLY A 18 0.65 0.05 -12.64
N ARG A 19 0.11 1.00 -11.89
CA ARG A 19 0.89 1.90 -11.04
C ARG A 19 0.56 1.62 -9.58
N ILE A 20 1.52 1.93 -8.69
CA ILE A 20 1.23 1.88 -7.25
C ILE A 20 0.36 3.08 -6.88
N LYS A 21 -0.68 2.84 -6.09
CA LYS A 21 -1.53 3.90 -5.55
C LYS A 21 -1.05 4.23 -4.14
N ILE A 22 -0.62 5.47 -3.94
CA ILE A 22 -0.05 5.94 -2.67
C ILE A 22 -1.04 6.92 -2.06
N ILE A 23 -1.68 6.51 -0.98
CA ILE A 23 -2.67 7.32 -0.28
C ILE A 23 -1.99 8.02 0.87
N THR A 24 -1.83 9.32 0.77
CA THR A 24 -1.14 10.13 1.77
C THR A 24 -2.10 11.02 2.52
N GLY A 25 -1.70 11.46 3.68
CA GLY A 25 -2.49 12.36 4.52
C GLY A 25 -2.10 12.20 5.97
N LEU A 26 -2.55 13.12 6.82
CA LEU A 26 -2.26 13.06 8.23
C LEU A 26 -2.97 11.89 8.89
N ARG A 27 -2.47 11.49 10.06
CA ARG A 27 -3.16 10.47 10.86
C ARG A 27 -4.59 10.94 11.13
N ARG A 28 -5.52 9.99 11.18
CA ARG A 28 -6.95 10.27 11.38
C ARG A 28 -7.60 11.05 10.24
N SER A 29 -6.98 11.08 9.06
CA SER A 29 -7.58 11.72 7.89
C SER A 29 -8.59 10.81 7.18
N GLY A 30 -8.71 9.55 7.60
CA GLY A 30 -9.64 8.60 6.98
C GLY A 30 -9.02 7.70 5.93
N LYS A 31 -7.69 7.68 5.79
CA LYS A 31 -7.01 6.85 4.79
C LYS A 31 -7.32 5.37 4.95
N SER A 32 -7.27 4.87 6.19
CA SER A 32 -7.52 3.45 6.47
C SER A 32 -8.96 3.07 6.18
N VAL A 33 -9.91 3.94 6.55
CA VAL A 33 -11.34 3.72 6.27
C VAL A 33 -11.58 3.69 4.77
N LEU A 34 -10.97 4.63 4.05
CA LEU A 34 -11.12 4.71 2.61
C LEU A 34 -10.67 3.42 1.94
N LEU A 35 -9.50 2.91 2.32
CA LEU A 35 -8.92 1.75 1.66
C LEU A 35 -9.50 0.44 2.20
N PHE A 36 -9.51 0.25 3.52
CA PHE A 36 -9.83 -1.03 4.15
C PHE A 36 -11.32 -1.29 4.30
N GLN A 37 -12.15 -0.25 4.23
CA GLN A 37 -13.59 -0.40 4.30
C GLN A 37 -14.25 -0.05 2.97
N LEU A 38 -14.16 1.21 2.55
CA LEU A 38 -14.95 1.68 1.39
C LEU A 38 -14.50 1.03 0.09
N TYR A 39 -13.22 1.05 -0.20
CA TYR A 39 -12.72 0.46 -1.44
C TYR A 39 -12.83 -1.07 -1.42
N ARG A 40 -12.54 -1.68 -0.29
CA ARG A 40 -12.68 -3.12 -0.13
C ARG A 40 -14.12 -3.58 -0.39
N GLU A 41 -15.09 -2.90 0.22
CA GLU A 41 -16.51 -3.21 0.01
C GLU A 41 -16.91 -3.03 -1.45
N TRP A 42 -16.42 -1.98 -2.08
CA TRP A 42 -16.69 -1.74 -3.48
C TRP A 42 -16.13 -2.88 -4.36
N LEU A 43 -14.90 -3.32 -4.10
CA LEU A 43 -14.31 -4.44 -4.84
C LEU A 43 -15.13 -5.72 -4.67
N LEU A 44 -15.53 -6.02 -3.45
CA LEU A 44 -16.35 -7.21 -3.19
C LEU A 44 -17.69 -7.12 -3.93
N GLY A 45 -18.28 -5.94 -3.99
CA GLY A 45 -19.51 -5.70 -4.75
C GLY A 45 -19.35 -5.89 -6.26
N GLU A 46 -18.13 -5.72 -6.77
CA GLU A 46 -17.80 -5.88 -8.18
C GLU A 46 -17.39 -7.32 -8.53
N GLY A 47 -17.46 -8.22 -7.56
CA GLY A 47 -17.17 -9.63 -7.81
C GLY A 47 -15.78 -10.11 -7.40
N VAL A 48 -14.96 -9.23 -6.86
CA VAL A 48 -13.66 -9.62 -6.30
C VAL A 48 -13.91 -10.46 -5.05
N LYS A 49 -13.19 -11.57 -4.91
CA LYS A 49 -13.35 -12.44 -3.74
C LYS A 49 -12.46 -11.97 -2.59
N GLU A 50 -12.86 -12.32 -1.37
CA GLU A 50 -12.08 -11.94 -0.19
C GLU A 50 -10.64 -12.46 -0.23
N ASP A 51 -10.42 -13.66 -0.77
CA ASP A 51 -9.08 -14.23 -0.88
C ASP A 51 -8.20 -13.53 -1.92
N GLN A 52 -8.77 -12.64 -2.73
CA GLN A 52 -8.03 -11.81 -3.67
C GLN A 52 -7.60 -10.46 -3.05
N ILE A 53 -8.03 -10.18 -1.83
CA ILE A 53 -7.67 -8.94 -1.14
C ILE A 53 -6.70 -9.30 -0.01
N ILE A 54 -5.48 -8.78 -0.11
CA ILE A 54 -4.43 -9.00 0.89
C ILE A 54 -4.22 -7.66 1.60
N ALA A 55 -4.69 -7.57 2.84
CA ALA A 55 -4.70 -6.31 3.58
C ALA A 55 -3.91 -6.45 4.89
N LEU A 56 -3.03 -5.49 5.15
CA LEU A 56 -2.14 -5.54 6.31
C LEU A 56 -1.93 -4.13 6.87
N ALA A 57 -2.31 -3.94 8.14
CA ALA A 57 -2.11 -2.69 8.85
C ALA A 57 -0.85 -2.78 9.69
N LEU A 58 0.19 -2.04 9.33
CA LEU A 58 1.50 -2.16 9.95
C LEU A 58 1.66 -1.40 11.26
N ASP A 59 0.72 -0.52 11.59
CA ASP A 59 0.74 0.19 12.87
C ASP A 59 0.17 -0.64 14.02
N ILE A 60 -0.40 -1.82 13.72
CA ILE A 60 -0.95 -2.72 14.72
C ILE A 60 0.15 -3.66 15.20
N LEU A 61 0.31 -3.78 16.53
CA LEU A 61 1.41 -4.54 17.13
C LEU A 61 1.42 -6.02 16.71
N GLU A 62 0.27 -6.63 16.51
CA GLU A 62 0.21 -8.03 16.08
C GLU A 62 0.85 -8.25 14.71
N ASN A 63 1.02 -7.17 13.93
CA ASN A 63 1.66 -7.20 12.62
C ASN A 63 3.11 -6.72 12.68
N ALA A 64 3.70 -6.61 13.87
CA ALA A 64 5.06 -6.10 14.04
C ALA A 64 6.09 -6.89 13.23
N ARG A 65 5.88 -8.18 13.05
CA ARG A 65 6.75 -9.04 12.25
C ARG A 65 6.89 -8.53 10.81
N TYR A 66 5.79 -8.00 10.26
CA TYR A 66 5.73 -7.56 8.87
C TYR A 66 6.26 -6.15 8.66
N ARG A 67 6.76 -5.53 9.71
CA ARG A 67 7.56 -4.31 9.61
C ARG A 67 8.97 -4.61 9.10
N ASN A 68 9.34 -5.89 9.08
CA ASN A 68 10.54 -6.36 8.40
C ASN A 68 10.20 -6.52 6.91
N PRO A 69 10.93 -5.85 6.00
CA PRO A 69 10.57 -5.87 4.58
C PRO A 69 10.58 -7.27 3.95
N LEU A 70 11.48 -8.13 4.37
CA LEU A 70 11.53 -9.51 3.82
C LEU A 70 10.32 -10.31 4.29
N GLU A 71 9.89 -10.12 5.54
CA GLU A 71 8.71 -10.80 6.05
C GLU A 71 7.42 -10.28 5.42
N LEU A 72 7.37 -8.97 5.14
CA LEU A 72 6.24 -8.38 4.44
C LEU A 72 6.12 -8.95 3.03
N ASP A 73 7.23 -9.00 2.30
CA ASP A 73 7.27 -9.56 0.96
C ASP A 73 6.79 -11.02 0.97
N LYS A 74 7.30 -11.81 1.91
CA LYS A 74 6.91 -13.21 2.04
C LYS A 74 5.41 -13.37 2.34
N TYR A 75 4.89 -12.56 3.26
CA TYR A 75 3.47 -12.60 3.62
C TYR A 75 2.58 -12.41 2.38
N VAL A 76 2.86 -11.39 1.61
CA VAL A 76 2.06 -11.06 0.44
C VAL A 76 2.16 -12.19 -0.60
N ARG A 77 3.38 -12.64 -0.90
CA ARG A 77 3.58 -13.70 -1.89
C ARG A 77 2.94 -15.00 -1.48
N ASP A 78 2.99 -15.35 -0.20
CA ASP A 78 2.38 -16.58 0.31
C ASP A 78 0.86 -16.56 0.18
N HIS A 79 0.24 -15.37 0.19
CA HIS A 79 -1.20 -15.23 0.03
C HIS A 79 -1.64 -15.16 -1.44
N MET A 80 -0.70 -14.98 -2.35
CA MET A 80 -0.99 -14.95 -3.78
C MET A 80 -0.87 -16.37 -4.35
N VAL A 81 -1.79 -17.23 -3.93
CA VAL A 81 -1.65 -18.67 -4.16
C VAL A 81 -2.00 -19.11 -5.58
N ASP A 82 -2.76 -18.33 -6.33
CA ASP A 82 -3.20 -18.68 -7.68
C ASP A 82 -2.65 -17.66 -8.69
N PRO A 83 -1.69 -18.05 -9.53
CA PRO A 83 -1.09 -17.10 -10.49
C PRO A 83 -2.06 -16.62 -11.57
N LYS A 84 -3.23 -17.25 -11.69
CA LYS A 84 -4.24 -16.85 -12.66
C LYS A 84 -5.22 -15.83 -12.09
N LYS A 85 -5.22 -15.63 -10.77
CA LYS A 85 -6.10 -14.65 -10.13
C LYS A 85 -5.40 -13.32 -9.97
N ARG A 86 -6.19 -12.25 -9.95
CA ARG A 86 -5.70 -10.92 -9.65
C ARG A 86 -5.82 -10.67 -8.15
N TYR A 87 -4.80 -10.06 -7.58
CA TYR A 87 -4.76 -9.76 -6.15
C TYR A 87 -4.65 -8.26 -5.93
N TYR A 88 -5.41 -7.77 -4.96
CA TYR A 88 -5.42 -6.37 -4.53
C TYR A 88 -4.71 -6.29 -3.19
N ILE A 89 -3.59 -5.58 -3.15
CA ILE A 89 -2.71 -5.54 -1.99
C ILE A 89 -2.85 -4.20 -1.31
N PHE A 90 -3.30 -4.21 -0.05
CA PHE A 90 -3.50 -3.00 0.75
C PHE A 90 -2.53 -3.01 1.92
N ILE A 91 -1.62 -2.04 1.98
CA ILE A 91 -0.66 -1.93 3.08
C ILE A 91 -0.85 -0.57 3.74
N ASP A 92 -1.35 -0.59 4.97
CA ASP A 92 -1.62 0.63 5.74
C ASP A 92 -0.39 1.04 6.54
N GLU A 93 -0.09 2.32 6.53
CA GLU A 93 1.02 2.93 7.26
C GLU A 93 2.38 2.31 6.88
N ILE A 94 2.71 2.39 5.60
CA ILE A 94 3.92 1.77 5.03
C ILE A 94 5.22 2.28 5.67
N GLN A 95 5.20 3.49 6.26
CA GLN A 95 6.39 4.04 6.90
C GLN A 95 6.85 3.25 8.12
N PHE A 96 6.00 2.35 8.64
CA PHE A 96 6.40 1.46 9.74
C PHE A 96 7.36 0.36 9.28
N VAL A 97 7.52 0.13 7.98
CA VAL A 97 8.50 -0.84 7.51
C VAL A 97 9.90 -0.34 7.81
N SER A 98 10.67 -1.17 8.52
CA SER A 98 12.03 -0.84 8.91
C SER A 98 12.99 -1.03 7.75
N GLU A 99 13.98 -0.16 7.65
CA GLU A 99 15.11 -0.38 6.78
C GLU A 99 16.02 -1.42 7.44
N ILE A 100 16.40 -2.46 6.70
CA ILE A 100 17.29 -3.49 7.24
C ILE A 100 18.52 -3.63 6.34
N GLN A 101 19.60 -4.15 6.91
CA GLN A 101 20.76 -4.53 6.11
C GLN A 101 20.40 -5.75 5.26
N ASN A 102 20.86 -5.76 4.02
CA ASN A 102 20.63 -6.89 3.13
C ASN A 102 21.45 -8.10 3.65
N PRO A 103 20.78 -9.17 4.12
CA PRO A 103 21.48 -10.30 4.72
C PRO A 103 22.23 -11.18 3.70
N TYR A 104 22.02 -10.94 2.41
CA TYR A 104 22.57 -11.77 1.37
C TYR A 104 23.84 -11.19 0.73
N VAL A 105 24.25 -9.99 1.14
CA VAL A 105 25.47 -9.36 0.64
C VAL A 105 26.34 -8.89 1.80
N ASP A 106 27.64 -8.97 1.62
CA ASP A 106 28.62 -8.57 2.63
C ASP A 106 28.99 -7.10 2.43
N ASN A 107 28.01 -6.23 2.69
CA ASN A 107 28.17 -4.79 2.55
C ASN A 107 27.19 -4.11 3.53
N GLU A 108 27.73 -3.43 4.53
CA GLU A 108 26.92 -2.77 5.55
C GLU A 108 26.01 -1.67 4.99
N ASP A 109 26.37 -1.10 3.85
CA ASP A 109 25.61 -0.04 3.21
C ASP A 109 24.46 -0.58 2.34
N ALA A 110 24.44 -1.88 2.08
CA ALA A 110 23.38 -2.49 1.29
C ALA A 110 22.14 -2.68 2.16
N LYS A 111 21.11 -1.88 1.88
CA LYS A 111 19.89 -1.88 2.67
C LYS A 111 18.69 -2.35 1.84
N ILE A 112 17.73 -2.93 2.53
CA ILE A 112 16.42 -3.27 1.95
C ILE A 112 15.39 -2.39 2.64
N THR A 113 14.55 -1.73 1.86
CA THR A 113 13.51 -0.83 2.35
C THR A 113 12.15 -1.25 1.81
N PHE A 114 11.09 -0.56 2.25
CA PHE A 114 9.77 -0.81 1.71
C PHE A 114 9.70 -0.54 0.19
N ILE A 115 10.56 0.34 -0.30
CA ILE A 115 10.60 0.64 -1.74
C ILE A 115 10.96 -0.60 -2.53
N ASP A 116 11.95 -1.38 -2.07
CA ASP A 116 12.33 -2.63 -2.72
C ASP A 116 11.15 -3.60 -2.77
N VAL A 117 10.42 -3.70 -1.68
CA VAL A 117 9.26 -4.61 -1.58
C VAL A 117 8.18 -4.19 -2.58
N ILE A 118 7.84 -2.92 -2.60
CA ILE A 118 6.78 -2.40 -3.48
C ILE A 118 7.18 -2.54 -4.95
N LEU A 119 8.43 -2.23 -5.28
CA LEU A 119 8.90 -2.41 -6.66
C LEU A 119 8.83 -3.87 -7.09
N GLY A 120 9.12 -4.80 -6.17
CA GLY A 120 8.97 -6.22 -6.43
C GLY A 120 7.53 -6.61 -6.73
N PHE A 121 6.57 -6.07 -5.98
CA PHE A 121 5.15 -6.32 -6.24
C PHE A 121 4.72 -5.77 -7.60
N MET A 122 5.27 -4.64 -8.00
CA MET A 122 4.92 -4.01 -9.29
C MET A 122 5.41 -4.82 -10.49
N HIS A 123 6.36 -5.73 -10.29
CA HIS A 123 6.79 -6.65 -11.36
C HIS A 123 5.83 -7.81 -11.55
N MET A 124 4.86 -7.99 -10.66
CA MET A 124 3.88 -9.06 -10.76
C MET A 124 2.68 -8.59 -11.59
N ASP A 125 2.36 -9.30 -12.65
CA ASP A 125 1.28 -8.92 -13.57
C ASP A 125 -0.10 -9.00 -12.94
N ASN A 126 -0.23 -9.77 -11.88
CA ASN A 126 -1.51 -10.03 -11.22
C ASN A 126 -1.66 -9.32 -9.88
N ALA A 127 -0.87 -8.29 -9.62
CA ALA A 127 -0.93 -7.53 -8.37
C ALA A 127 -1.32 -6.08 -8.65
N ASP A 128 -2.27 -5.58 -7.87
CA ASP A 128 -2.66 -4.17 -7.87
C ASP A 128 -2.41 -3.63 -6.47
N VAL A 129 -1.52 -2.66 -6.34
CA VAL A 129 -0.91 -2.29 -5.06
C VAL A 129 -1.38 -0.92 -4.58
N TYR A 130 -1.81 -0.87 -3.31
CA TYR A 130 -2.29 0.34 -2.65
C TYR A 130 -1.60 0.44 -1.30
N VAL A 131 -0.93 1.56 -1.03
CA VAL A 131 -0.28 1.79 0.25
C VAL A 131 -0.74 3.11 0.84
N THR A 132 -0.72 3.23 2.16
CA THR A 132 -0.97 4.49 2.83
C THR A 132 0.25 4.93 3.61
N GLY A 133 0.37 6.23 3.85
CA GLY A 133 1.40 6.78 4.71
C GLY A 133 0.93 8.10 5.30
N SER A 134 1.30 8.36 6.55
CA SER A 134 0.78 9.50 7.30
C SER A 134 1.85 10.41 7.89
N ASN A 135 3.12 10.09 7.74
CA ASN A 135 4.17 10.94 8.28
C ASN A 135 4.95 11.67 7.19
N SER A 136 5.83 12.58 7.61
CA SER A 136 6.64 13.37 6.69
C SER A 136 7.56 12.52 5.81
N LYS A 137 7.92 11.31 6.27
CA LYS A 137 8.77 10.42 5.50
C LYS A 137 8.09 9.98 4.19
N MET A 138 6.81 9.62 4.26
CA MET A 138 6.03 9.27 3.05
C MET A 138 5.68 10.49 2.22
N LEU A 139 5.67 11.68 2.83
CA LEU A 139 5.37 12.91 2.13
C LEU A 139 6.63 13.58 1.59
N SER A 140 7.81 13.02 1.86
CA SER A 140 9.06 13.62 1.41
C SER A 140 9.17 13.50 -0.11
N SER A 141 9.76 14.52 -0.72
CA SER A 141 9.95 14.54 -2.17
C SER A 141 10.81 13.39 -2.66
N ASP A 142 11.78 12.95 -1.84
CA ASP A 142 12.67 11.85 -2.23
C ASP A 142 11.93 10.54 -2.42
N ILE A 143 11.01 10.22 -1.48
CA ILE A 143 10.24 8.98 -1.55
C ILE A 143 9.25 9.02 -2.70
N LEU A 144 8.50 10.12 -2.82
CA LEU A 144 7.54 10.28 -3.91
C LEU A 144 8.25 10.28 -5.26
N THR A 145 9.46 10.86 -5.33
CA THR A 145 10.25 10.86 -6.55
C THR A 145 10.63 9.45 -6.99
N GLN A 146 10.94 8.55 -6.06
CA GLN A 146 11.30 7.19 -6.41
C GLN A 146 10.16 6.42 -7.07
N PHE A 147 8.91 6.83 -6.80
CA PHE A 147 7.74 6.21 -7.43
C PHE A 147 7.15 7.08 -8.53
N ARG A 148 7.77 8.22 -8.88
CA ARG A 148 7.19 9.22 -9.78
C ARG A 148 6.65 8.62 -11.08
N ASP A 149 7.41 7.73 -11.71
CA ASP A 149 7.03 7.13 -12.99
C ASP A 149 6.13 5.91 -12.83
N ARG A 150 5.92 5.43 -11.59
CA ARG A 150 5.20 4.19 -11.31
C ARG A 150 4.16 4.34 -10.22
N GLY A 151 3.95 5.55 -9.72
CA GLY A 151 3.04 5.79 -8.61
C GLY A 151 2.06 6.92 -8.86
N ASP A 152 0.87 6.77 -8.33
CA ASP A 152 -0.16 7.80 -8.30
C ASP A 152 -0.42 8.17 -6.85
N GLU A 153 -0.27 9.45 -6.53
CA GLU A 153 -0.56 9.92 -5.18
C GLU A 153 -2.02 10.35 -5.06
N ILE A 154 -2.68 9.87 -4.01
CA ILE A 154 -4.01 10.33 -3.63
C ILE A 154 -3.87 10.96 -2.26
N ARG A 155 -3.97 12.28 -2.18
CA ARG A 155 -3.80 13.01 -0.92
C ARG A 155 -5.15 13.19 -0.25
N VAL A 156 -5.28 12.61 0.93
CA VAL A 156 -6.51 12.68 1.73
C VAL A 156 -6.34 13.76 2.80
N TYR A 157 -7.25 14.71 2.81
CA TYR A 157 -7.27 15.77 3.81
C TYR A 157 -8.18 15.38 4.96
N PRO A 158 -7.89 15.85 6.18
CA PRO A 158 -8.78 15.59 7.30
C PRO A 158 -10.18 16.06 6.97
N LEU A 159 -11.18 15.30 7.39
CA LEU A 159 -12.56 15.72 7.23
C LEU A 159 -12.77 16.97 8.05
N SER A 160 -13.07 18.07 7.36
CA SER A 160 -13.36 19.32 8.01
C SER A 160 -14.87 19.39 8.28
N PHE A 161 -15.20 19.70 9.51
CA PHE A 161 -16.58 19.87 9.92
C PHE A 161 -16.77 21.34 10.23
N ALA A 162 -17.06 22.06 9.22
CA ALA A 162 -17.44 23.46 9.41
C ALA A 162 -18.93 23.56 9.53
#